data_331cec96a5d459a833feb972be132fb3
#
_entry.id   331cec96a5d459a833feb972be132fb3
#
_cell.length_a   1.000
_cell.length_b   1.000
_cell.length_c   1.000
_cell.angle_alpha   90.00
_cell.angle_beta   90.00
_cell.angle_gamma   90.00
#
_symmetry.space_group_name_H-M   'P 1'
#
loop_
_entity.id
_entity.type
_entity.pdbx_description
1 polymer ?
#
loop_
_entity_poly.entity_id
_entity_poly.type
_entity_poly.pdbx_seq_one_letter_code
_entity_poly.pdbx_strand_id
1 'polypeptide(L)'
;MLDASVAAKWFLPSSGEPFSSEARLILIEHTAARCRLLVPDLFWPEVGNIFWKAVRQGRVQQPISEKAILALEQSGLTTVACLPLLKDAMSIARAFNRSVYDAIYVSLAIAAKAPFITADERLANALAARFPIRWLGTFPAYF
;
A
#
# COMPACT_ATOMS: atom_id res chain seq x y z
N MET A 1 4.35 0.40 -6.94
CA MET A 1 4.53 0.21 -5.48
C MET A 1 3.20 0.41 -4.78
N LEU A 2 2.78 -0.52 -3.96
CA LEU A 2 1.46 -0.53 -3.34
C LEU A 2 1.55 -0.43 -1.82
N ASP A 3 0.82 0.51 -1.25
CA ASP A 3 0.64 0.66 0.19
C ASP A 3 -0.34 -0.40 0.75
N ALA A 4 -0.10 -0.86 1.96
CA ALA A 4 -1.02 -1.74 2.68
C ALA A 4 -2.43 -1.16 2.84
N SER A 5 -2.54 0.17 3.01
CA SER A 5 -3.82 0.88 3.09
C SER A 5 -4.65 0.77 1.80
N VAL A 6 -4.01 0.63 0.63
CA VAL A 6 -4.69 0.44 -0.65
C VAL A 6 -5.13 -1.01 -0.83
N ALA A 7 -4.24 -1.97 -0.59
CA ALA A 7 -4.54 -3.39 -0.74
C ALA A 7 -5.65 -3.86 0.20
N ALA A 8 -5.70 -3.36 1.43
CA ALA A 8 -6.76 -3.68 2.38
C ALA A 8 -8.16 -3.33 1.85
N LYS A 9 -8.29 -2.27 1.05
CA LYS A 9 -9.57 -1.85 0.45
C LYS A 9 -10.15 -2.86 -0.55
N TRP A 10 -9.34 -3.80 -1.04
CA TRP A 10 -9.82 -4.88 -1.92
C TRP A 10 -10.79 -5.83 -1.22
N PHE A 11 -10.66 -5.95 0.11
CA PHE A 11 -11.38 -6.93 0.92
C PHE A 11 -12.23 -6.31 2.03
N LEU A 12 -12.00 -5.04 2.36
CA LEU A 12 -12.82 -4.34 3.34
C LEU A 12 -14.18 -3.98 2.72
N PRO A 13 -15.27 -3.91 3.52
CA PRO A 13 -16.57 -3.48 3.05
C PRO A 13 -16.49 -2.09 2.43
N SER A 14 -17.08 -1.90 1.24
CA SER A 14 -17.04 -0.62 0.53
C SER A 14 -17.77 0.50 1.28
N SER A 15 -18.75 0.14 2.11
CA SER A 15 -19.43 1.11 2.99
C SER A 15 -18.44 1.61 4.05
N GLY A 16 -18.13 2.90 4.00
CA GLY A 16 -17.18 3.54 4.92
C GLY A 16 -15.70 3.46 4.49
N GLU A 17 -15.39 2.83 3.34
CA GLU A 17 -14.04 2.82 2.76
C GLU A 17 -13.99 3.71 1.51
N PRO A 18 -13.45 4.94 1.63
CA PRO A 18 -13.29 5.81 0.47
C PRO A 18 -12.32 5.20 -0.55
N PHE A 19 -12.56 5.48 -1.83
CA PHE A 19 -11.69 5.04 -2.95
C PHE A 19 -11.57 3.52 -3.12
N SER A 20 -12.58 2.74 -2.69
CA SER A 20 -12.60 1.28 -2.88
C SER A 20 -12.66 0.89 -4.35
N SER A 21 -13.35 1.67 -5.19
CA SER A 21 -13.41 1.50 -6.65
C SER A 21 -12.05 1.68 -7.29
N GLU A 22 -11.33 2.74 -6.92
CA GLU A 22 -9.99 3.06 -7.40
C GLU A 22 -8.99 1.97 -7.01
N ALA A 23 -9.05 1.51 -5.77
CA ALA A 23 -8.21 0.41 -5.30
C ALA A 23 -8.48 -0.88 -6.10
N ARG A 24 -9.75 -1.21 -6.39
CA ARG A 24 -10.11 -2.38 -7.18
C ARG A 24 -9.65 -2.30 -8.63
N LEU A 25 -9.64 -1.11 -9.24
CA LEU A 25 -9.08 -0.95 -10.58
C LEU A 25 -7.60 -1.33 -10.63
N ILE A 26 -6.82 -0.96 -9.60
CA ILE A 26 -5.40 -1.35 -9.49
C ILE A 26 -5.27 -2.89 -9.45
N LEU A 27 -6.13 -3.57 -8.69
CA LEU A 27 -6.14 -5.03 -8.65
C LEU A 27 -6.46 -5.64 -10.02
N ILE A 28 -7.47 -5.09 -10.72
CA ILE A 28 -7.85 -5.53 -12.07
C ILE A 28 -6.68 -5.37 -13.04
N GLU A 29 -5.97 -4.23 -13.01
CA GLU A 29 -4.78 -4.01 -13.85
C GLU A 29 -3.67 -5.02 -13.56
N HIS A 30 -3.48 -5.34 -12.29
CA HIS A 30 -2.49 -6.32 -11.87
C HIS A 30 -2.85 -7.74 -12.29
N THR A 31 -4.09 -8.19 -12.02
CA THR A 31 -4.55 -9.54 -12.38
C THR A 31 -4.63 -9.76 -13.89
N ALA A 32 -4.84 -8.69 -14.65
CA ALA A 32 -4.79 -8.70 -16.12
C ALA A 32 -3.36 -8.62 -16.68
N ALA A 33 -2.33 -8.68 -15.82
CA ALA A 33 -0.91 -8.56 -16.16
C ALA A 33 -0.53 -7.27 -16.90
N ARG A 34 -1.36 -6.20 -16.77
CA ARG A 34 -1.05 -4.88 -17.35
C ARG A 34 -0.12 -4.06 -16.48
N CYS A 35 -0.02 -4.38 -15.20
CA CYS A 35 0.99 -3.84 -14.31
C CYS A 35 1.51 -4.91 -13.34
N ARG A 36 2.69 -4.67 -12.75
CA ARG A 36 3.24 -5.49 -11.68
C ARG A 36 3.26 -4.69 -10.39
N LEU A 37 2.73 -5.26 -9.32
CA LEU A 37 2.70 -4.62 -8.01
C LEU A 37 3.87 -5.13 -7.15
N LEU A 38 4.61 -4.18 -6.58
CA LEU A 38 5.70 -4.42 -5.63
C LEU A 38 5.27 -3.96 -4.24
N VAL A 39 5.66 -4.71 -3.22
CA VAL A 39 5.45 -4.37 -1.81
C VAL A 39 6.72 -4.66 -1.01
N PRO A 40 7.06 -3.85 0.01
CA PRO A 40 8.12 -4.21 0.95
C PRO A 40 7.63 -5.35 1.86
N ASP A 41 8.52 -6.11 2.46
CA ASP A 41 8.13 -7.20 3.38
C ASP A 41 7.37 -6.71 4.63
N LEU A 42 7.56 -5.46 5.03
CA LEU A 42 6.78 -4.81 6.08
C LEU A 42 5.29 -4.65 5.73
N PHE A 43 4.92 -4.69 4.45
CA PHE A 43 3.53 -4.66 3.99
C PHE A 43 2.65 -5.72 4.66
N TRP A 44 3.19 -6.93 4.83
CA TRP A 44 2.44 -8.06 5.35
C TRP A 44 1.97 -7.85 6.79
N PRO A 45 2.83 -7.49 7.76
CA PRO A 45 2.36 -7.15 9.10
C PRO A 45 1.47 -5.90 9.14
N GLU A 46 1.67 -4.92 8.26
CA GLU A 46 0.80 -3.74 8.19
C GLU A 46 -0.61 -4.09 7.73
N VAL A 47 -0.75 -4.84 6.64
CA VAL A 47 -2.07 -5.27 6.17
C VAL A 47 -2.76 -6.19 7.18
N GLY A 48 -2.00 -7.08 7.82
CA GLY A 48 -2.50 -7.91 8.93
C GLY A 48 -3.06 -7.06 10.07
N ASN A 49 -2.36 -5.99 10.46
CA ASN A 49 -2.82 -5.08 11.49
C ASN A 49 -4.07 -4.28 11.08
N ILE A 50 -4.20 -3.91 9.80
CA ILE A 50 -5.42 -3.25 9.28
C ILE A 50 -6.62 -4.20 9.44
N PHE A 51 -6.50 -5.45 9.02
CA PHE A 51 -7.59 -6.44 9.17
C PHE A 51 -7.89 -6.76 10.63
N TRP A 52 -6.87 -6.88 11.47
CA TRP A 52 -7.05 -7.07 12.91
C TRP A 52 -7.86 -5.93 13.54
N LYS A 53 -7.53 -4.68 13.23
CA LYS A 53 -8.31 -3.53 13.69
C LYS A 53 -9.74 -3.57 13.17
N ALA A 54 -9.96 -3.92 11.90
CA ALA A 54 -11.30 -4.02 11.32
C ALA A 54 -12.16 -5.09 12.02
N VAL A 55 -11.58 -6.23 12.39
CA VAL A 55 -12.26 -7.26 13.18
C VAL A 55 -12.63 -6.75 14.57
N ARG A 56 -11.70 -6.09 15.27
CA ARG A 56 -11.96 -5.50 16.60
C ARG A 56 -13.05 -4.43 16.57
N GLN A 57 -13.15 -3.69 15.49
CA GLN A 57 -14.18 -2.66 15.28
C GLN A 57 -15.52 -3.24 14.80
N GLY A 58 -15.62 -4.55 14.62
CA GLY A 58 -16.84 -5.20 14.11
C GLY A 58 -17.15 -4.90 12.63
N ARG A 59 -16.19 -4.36 11.87
CA ARG A 59 -16.35 -4.04 10.45
C ARG A 59 -16.23 -5.27 9.54
N VAL A 60 -15.50 -6.28 9.99
CA VAL A 60 -15.24 -7.53 9.28
C VAL A 60 -15.26 -8.66 10.28
N GLN A 61 -15.80 -9.82 9.91
CA GLN A 61 -15.70 -11.05 10.69
C GLN A 61 -14.32 -11.70 10.56
N GLN A 62 -13.83 -12.33 11.62
CA GLN A 62 -12.52 -12.98 11.63
C GLN A 62 -12.29 -13.95 10.46
N PRO A 63 -13.21 -14.88 10.12
CA PRO A 63 -12.98 -15.80 9.00
C PRO A 63 -12.83 -15.09 7.64
N ILE A 64 -13.46 -13.92 7.47
CA ILE A 64 -13.34 -13.11 6.25
C ILE A 64 -11.95 -12.47 6.20
N SER A 65 -11.44 -11.96 7.32
CA SER A 65 -10.09 -11.37 7.37
C SER A 65 -8.99 -12.41 7.07
N GLU A 66 -9.15 -13.64 7.56
CA GLU A 66 -8.23 -14.75 7.30
C GLU A 66 -8.22 -15.13 5.80
N LYS A 67 -9.41 -15.21 5.18
CA LYS A 67 -9.53 -15.45 3.73
C LYS A 67 -8.92 -14.31 2.91
N ALA A 68 -9.03 -13.07 3.37
CA ALA A 68 -8.44 -11.91 2.70
C ALA A 68 -6.90 -11.99 2.68
N ILE A 69 -6.28 -12.40 3.78
CA ILE A 69 -4.82 -12.61 3.84
C ILE A 69 -4.39 -13.70 2.85
N LEU A 70 -5.09 -14.84 2.82
CA LEU A 70 -4.80 -15.91 1.85
C LEU A 70 -4.94 -15.45 0.41
N ALA A 71 -5.99 -14.67 0.10
CA ALA A 71 -6.18 -14.11 -1.23
C ALA A 71 -5.07 -13.12 -1.62
N LEU A 72 -4.58 -12.32 -0.68
CA LEU A 72 -3.43 -11.44 -0.89
C LEU A 72 -2.14 -12.22 -1.16
N GLU A 73 -1.86 -13.29 -0.42
CA GLU A 73 -0.71 -14.16 -0.65
C GLU A 73 -0.73 -14.76 -2.08
N GLN A 74 -1.92 -15.10 -2.57
CA GLN A 74 -2.13 -15.68 -3.89
C GLN A 74 -2.23 -14.66 -5.02
N SER A 75 -2.26 -13.37 -4.70
CA SER A 75 -2.48 -12.29 -5.69
C SER A 75 -1.27 -12.01 -6.60
N GLY A 76 -0.12 -12.63 -6.35
CA GLY A 76 1.09 -12.43 -7.16
C GLY A 76 1.83 -11.12 -6.88
N LEU A 77 1.65 -10.52 -5.70
CA LEU A 77 2.43 -9.37 -5.25
C LEU A 77 3.91 -9.75 -5.12
N THR A 78 4.79 -8.94 -5.68
CA THR A 78 6.23 -9.16 -5.54
C THR A 78 6.73 -8.51 -4.26
N THR A 79 7.19 -9.32 -3.32
CA THR A 79 7.73 -8.85 -2.03
C THR A 79 9.22 -8.55 -2.13
N VAL A 80 9.63 -7.40 -1.59
CA VAL A 80 11.01 -6.92 -1.56
C VAL A 80 11.45 -6.72 -0.10
N ALA A 81 12.65 -7.20 0.23
CA ALA A 81 13.19 -7.09 1.59
C ALA A 81 13.44 -5.61 1.98
N CYS A 82 13.06 -5.25 3.20
CA CYS A 82 13.27 -3.90 3.74
C CYS A 82 14.74 -3.62 4.10
N LEU A 83 15.50 -4.62 4.52
CA LEU A 83 16.85 -4.42 5.05
C LEU A 83 17.78 -3.65 4.11
N PRO A 84 17.85 -3.95 2.80
CA PRO A 84 18.66 -3.16 1.87
C PRO A 84 18.22 -1.70 1.70
N LEU A 85 16.96 -1.40 2.00
CA LEU A 85 16.37 -0.06 1.86
C LEU A 85 16.51 0.80 3.13
N LEU A 86 16.87 0.18 4.26
CA LEU A 86 16.76 0.81 5.58
C LEU A 86 17.63 2.06 5.72
N LYS A 87 18.84 2.05 5.19
CA LYS A 87 19.76 3.20 5.27
C LYS A 87 19.18 4.45 4.59
N ASP A 88 18.68 4.28 3.38
CA ASP A 88 18.08 5.36 2.59
C ASP A 88 16.76 5.80 3.23
N ALA A 89 15.95 4.85 3.70
CA ALA A 89 14.71 5.14 4.41
C ALA A 89 14.95 5.97 5.67
N MET A 90 15.96 5.67 6.47
CA MET A 90 16.31 6.47 7.65
C MET A 90 16.73 7.90 7.28
N SER A 91 17.44 8.08 6.18
CA SER A 91 17.81 9.42 5.68
C SER A 91 16.59 10.22 5.25
N ILE A 92 15.66 9.61 4.53
CA ILE A 92 14.39 10.24 4.11
C ILE A 92 13.53 10.56 5.33
N ALA A 93 13.38 9.61 6.26
CA ALA A 93 12.60 9.80 7.48
C ALA A 93 13.06 11.02 8.27
N ARG A 94 14.37 11.19 8.45
CA ARG A 94 14.96 12.36 9.13
C ARG A 94 14.75 13.65 8.36
N ALA A 95 15.01 13.63 7.05
CA ALA A 95 14.93 14.84 6.22
C ALA A 95 13.51 15.39 6.13
N PHE A 96 12.48 14.53 6.16
CA PHE A 96 11.09 14.92 5.94
C PHE A 96 10.19 14.71 7.16
N ASN A 97 10.77 14.38 8.32
CA ASN A 97 10.06 14.12 9.57
C ASN A 97 8.90 13.12 9.38
N ARG A 98 9.23 11.95 8.84
CA ARG A 98 8.29 10.85 8.60
C ARG A 98 8.74 9.59 9.34
N SER A 99 7.84 8.62 9.45
CA SER A 99 8.20 7.32 9.98
C SER A 99 9.19 6.60 9.06
N VAL A 100 10.02 5.73 9.62
CA VAL A 100 10.88 4.86 8.81
C VAL A 100 10.03 3.92 7.95
N TYR A 101 8.86 3.53 8.41
CA TYR A 101 7.91 2.69 7.66
C TYR A 101 7.46 3.37 6.37
N ASP A 102 6.99 4.62 6.43
CA ASP A 102 6.63 5.41 5.24
C ASP A 102 7.85 5.57 4.31
N ALA A 103 9.01 5.85 4.89
CA ALA A 103 10.23 6.06 4.14
C ALA A 103 10.74 4.79 3.43
N ILE A 104 10.45 3.59 3.94
CA ILE A 104 10.76 2.32 3.26
C ILE A 104 9.97 2.22 1.95
N TYR A 105 8.68 2.53 1.95
CA TYR A 105 7.88 2.55 0.73
C TYR A 105 8.43 3.56 -0.29
N VAL A 106 8.81 4.73 0.17
CA VAL A 106 9.42 5.77 -0.69
C VAL A 106 10.76 5.29 -1.25
N SER A 107 11.63 4.71 -0.42
CA SER A 107 12.93 4.18 -0.86
C SER A 107 12.78 3.08 -1.90
N LEU A 108 11.82 2.18 -1.69
CA LEU A 108 11.53 1.14 -2.67
C LEU A 108 10.98 1.72 -3.98
N ALA A 109 10.13 2.73 -3.94
CA ALA A 109 9.62 3.40 -5.12
C ALA A 109 10.74 4.05 -5.95
N ILE A 110 11.71 4.68 -5.28
CA ILE A 110 12.89 5.26 -5.92
C ILE A 110 13.74 4.16 -6.57
N ALA A 111 14.06 3.10 -5.82
CA ALA A 111 14.89 2.00 -6.31
C ALA A 111 14.24 1.26 -7.49
N ALA A 112 12.94 1.06 -7.44
CA ALA A 112 12.17 0.40 -8.51
C ALA A 112 11.81 1.34 -9.68
N LYS A 113 12.08 2.64 -9.58
CA LYS A 113 11.67 3.68 -10.55
C LYS A 113 10.17 3.58 -10.87
N ALA A 114 9.35 3.36 -9.85
CA ALA A 114 7.93 3.14 -9.96
C ALA A 114 7.15 4.03 -8.96
N PRO A 115 5.93 4.47 -9.29
CA PRO A 115 5.16 5.29 -8.36
C PRO A 115 4.75 4.48 -7.11
N PHE A 116 4.77 5.15 -5.96
CA PHE A 116 4.20 4.67 -4.71
C PHE A 116 2.74 5.15 -4.61
N ILE A 117 1.80 4.22 -4.63
CA ILE A 117 0.36 4.51 -4.53
C ILE A 117 -0.07 4.28 -3.09
N THR A 118 -0.58 5.32 -2.45
CA THR A 118 -1.06 5.31 -1.07
C THR A 118 -2.47 5.89 -0.94
N ALA A 119 -3.23 5.41 0.03
CA ALA A 119 -4.50 6.00 0.43
C ALA A 119 -4.32 7.14 1.46
N ASP A 120 -3.13 7.33 1.98
CA ASP A 120 -2.79 8.42 2.90
C ASP A 120 -2.55 9.73 2.12
N GLU A 121 -3.58 10.57 2.06
CA GLU A 121 -3.51 11.89 1.41
C GLU A 121 -2.47 12.80 2.04
N ARG A 122 -2.31 12.74 3.37
CA ARG A 122 -1.34 13.60 4.08
C ARG A 122 0.09 13.23 3.72
N LEU A 123 0.37 11.93 3.63
CA LEU A 123 1.67 11.43 3.19
C LEU A 123 1.95 11.85 1.74
N ALA A 124 0.98 11.66 0.84
CA ALA A 124 1.10 12.03 -0.55
C ALA A 124 1.36 13.55 -0.70
N ASN A 125 0.55 14.40 -0.05
CA ASN A 125 0.70 15.86 -0.11
C ASN A 125 2.04 16.33 0.45
N ALA A 126 2.57 15.68 1.48
CA ALA A 126 3.84 16.07 2.08
C ALA A 126 5.06 15.74 1.21
N LEU A 127 5.00 14.68 0.42
CA LEU A 127 6.17 14.10 -0.24
C LEU A 127 6.10 14.04 -1.77
N ALA A 128 4.93 14.16 -2.39
CA ALA A 128 4.76 13.99 -3.84
C ALA A 128 5.51 15.04 -4.69
N ALA A 129 5.84 16.20 -4.12
CA ALA A 129 6.66 17.20 -4.80
C ALA A 129 8.14 16.77 -4.98
N ARG A 130 8.61 15.80 -4.21
CA ARG A 130 10.01 15.35 -4.18
C ARG A 130 10.19 13.88 -4.58
N PHE A 131 9.13 13.06 -4.45
CA PHE A 131 9.19 11.63 -4.63
C PHE A 131 8.05 11.14 -5.53
N PRO A 132 8.19 9.97 -6.17
CA PRO A 132 7.17 9.42 -7.06
C PRO A 132 5.98 8.84 -6.27
N ILE A 133 5.29 9.66 -5.50
CA ILE A 133 4.13 9.27 -4.70
C ILE A 133 2.86 9.75 -5.38
N ARG A 134 1.83 8.91 -5.39
CA ARG A 134 0.51 9.21 -5.92
C ARG A 134 -0.55 8.87 -4.90
N TRP A 135 -1.44 9.82 -4.67
CA TRP A 135 -2.60 9.59 -3.84
C TRP A 135 -3.67 8.81 -4.60
N LEU A 136 -4.24 7.81 -3.94
CA LEU A 136 -5.28 6.94 -4.52
C LEU A 136 -6.48 7.73 -5.04
N GLY A 137 -6.86 8.84 -4.38
CA GLY A 137 -7.97 9.69 -4.79
C GLY A 137 -7.80 10.38 -6.14
N THR A 138 -6.60 10.37 -6.74
CA THR A 138 -6.37 10.90 -8.09
C THR A 138 -6.32 9.79 -9.17
N PHE A 139 -6.50 8.52 -8.77
CA PHE A 139 -6.64 7.42 -9.71
C PHE A 139 -8.02 7.52 -10.44
N PRO A 140 -8.17 7.23 -11.75
CA PRO A 140 -7.21 6.61 -12.67
C PRO A 140 -6.44 7.59 -13.56
N ALA A 141 -6.39 8.89 -13.25
CA ALA A 141 -5.83 9.93 -14.14
C ALA A 141 -4.37 9.69 -14.60
N TYR A 142 -3.68 8.71 -14.02
CA TYR A 142 -2.29 8.39 -14.33
C TYR A 142 -2.03 6.91 -14.67
N PHE A 143 -3.09 6.21 -15.03
CA PHE A 143 -2.97 4.84 -15.54
C PHE A 143 -3.15 4.77 -17.04
#